data_dd88840aea9e9a273e37ac11ad9a7b02
#
_entry.id   dd88840aea9e9a273e37ac11ad9a7b02
#
_cell.length_a   1.000
_cell.length_b   1.000
_cell.length_c   1.000
_cell.angle_alpha   90.00
_cell.angle_beta   90.00
_cell.angle_gamma   90.00
#
_symmetry.space_group_name_H-M   'P 1'
#
loop_
_entity.id
_entity.type
_entity.pdbx_description
1 polymer ?
#
loop_
_entity_poly.entity_id
_entity_poly.type
_entity_poly.pdbx_seq_one_letter_code
_entity_poly.pdbx_strand_id
1 'polypeptide(L)'
;MASIQDDPFFEIYSSVDERSAAYIACGLSEESGEAVALTCTGATASRNYLSGLTEAYYRKLPILAITSTQHVGRIGQNIAQVIDRTEIQNDVAKLSVQIPAIHDAEDEWAYNVMLNKAMLELTHNGGGPVHINLTTTYSKTYDVEKLPEERVIRRYCMGDTLPEIPSGKVGIIVGAHKKWTNAQIDALEAFCAAYGAVVFCDHTSNYLGKYAVHPSLVCSQKQYNSPCKQLDLLIDIGDITGAAMAMHPKTVWRVNPDGEVRDTYRKLSNVFQMEESAFFTVYAAKTSAKRDESYLNAWKAECKKIAEKIPELPLSNAWVAKTTSALLPKDAVLHFGILNSLRSWNFFEIGTPYTAFSNTCLLYTSDA
;
A
#
# COMPACT_ATOMS: atom_id res chain seq x y z
N MET A 1 15.70 21.29 11.78
CA MET A 1 15.70 22.04 13.06
C MET A 1 15.17 23.46 12.85
N ALA A 2 15.84 24.33 12.06
CA ALA A 2 15.37 25.70 11.87
C ALA A 2 13.88 25.81 11.49
N SER A 3 13.44 25.07 10.47
CA SER A 3 12.03 25.06 10.03
C SER A 3 11.04 24.63 11.13
N ILE A 4 11.46 23.76 12.06
CA ILE A 4 10.63 23.32 13.19
C ILE A 4 10.57 24.44 14.24
N GLN A 5 11.67 25.18 14.46
CA GLN A 5 11.72 26.27 15.44
C GLN A 5 10.81 27.44 15.06
N ASP A 6 10.61 27.65 13.76
CA ASP A 6 9.78 28.74 13.25
C ASP A 6 8.29 28.34 13.06
N ASP A 7 7.96 27.06 13.22
CA ASP A 7 6.59 26.56 13.03
C ASP A 7 5.85 26.49 14.37
N PRO A 8 4.76 27.25 14.57
CA PRO A 8 4.01 27.30 15.82
C PRO A 8 3.25 26.00 16.15
N PHE A 9 3.23 25.04 15.24
CA PHE A 9 2.67 23.71 15.50
C PHE A 9 3.49 22.91 16.53
N PHE A 10 4.81 23.18 16.62
CA PHE A 10 5.70 22.42 17.49
C PHE A 10 5.96 23.13 18.81
N GLU A 11 5.78 22.42 19.91
CA GLU A 11 6.28 22.83 21.21
C GLU A 11 7.70 22.26 21.42
N ILE A 12 8.69 23.12 21.64
CA ILE A 12 10.11 22.77 21.61
C ILE A 12 10.73 22.80 22.99
N TYR A 13 11.35 21.68 23.36
CA TYR A 13 12.12 21.52 24.58
C TYR A 13 13.60 21.31 24.24
N SER A 14 14.46 22.01 24.92
CA SER A 14 15.92 21.90 24.79
C SER A 14 16.52 21.09 25.93
N SER A 15 17.41 20.16 25.65
CA SER A 15 18.15 19.40 26.65
C SER A 15 19.65 19.50 26.40
N VAL A 16 20.43 19.52 27.46
CA VAL A 16 21.89 19.63 27.38
C VAL A 16 22.61 18.32 27.05
N ASP A 17 21.88 17.20 27.11
CA ASP A 17 22.41 15.86 26.93
C ASP A 17 21.34 14.96 26.31
N GLU A 18 21.73 14.14 25.34
CA GLU A 18 20.81 13.33 24.54
C GLU A 18 20.16 12.20 25.34
N ARG A 19 20.83 11.63 26.32
CA ARG A 19 20.23 10.60 27.19
C ARG A 19 19.13 11.21 28.04
N SER A 20 19.38 12.35 28.63
CA SER A 20 18.38 13.11 29.40
C SER A 20 17.20 13.49 28.49
N ALA A 21 17.46 13.94 27.26
CA ALA A 21 16.41 14.25 26.29
C ALA A 21 15.50 13.05 26.03
N ALA A 22 16.07 11.86 25.88
CA ALA A 22 15.29 10.64 25.63
C ALA A 22 14.36 10.28 26.81
N TYR A 23 14.83 10.42 28.05
CA TYR A 23 13.99 10.19 29.24
C TYR A 23 12.97 11.31 29.46
N ILE A 24 13.31 12.55 29.15
CA ILE A 24 12.34 13.68 29.15
C ILE A 24 11.23 13.40 28.15
N ALA A 25 11.57 12.94 26.94
CA ALA A 25 10.59 12.57 25.92
C ALA A 25 9.67 11.43 26.39
N CYS A 26 10.19 10.42 27.08
CA CYS A 26 9.37 9.37 27.69
C CYS A 26 8.38 9.97 28.71
N GLY A 27 8.82 10.88 29.57
CA GLY A 27 7.95 11.53 30.54
C GLY A 27 6.88 12.41 29.88
N LEU A 28 7.25 13.20 28.88
CA LEU A 28 6.32 14.02 28.11
C LEU A 28 5.26 13.17 27.40
N SER A 29 5.68 12.10 26.75
CA SER A 29 4.75 11.20 26.03
C SER A 29 3.80 10.47 26.98
N GLU A 30 4.29 10.03 28.13
CA GLU A 30 3.47 9.39 29.16
C GLU A 30 2.42 10.33 29.74
N GLU A 31 2.79 11.57 30.03
CA GLU A 31 1.91 12.54 30.66
C GLU A 31 0.88 13.12 29.68
N SER A 32 1.29 13.40 28.43
CA SER A 32 0.41 13.99 27.40
C SER A 32 -0.42 12.96 26.64
N GLY A 33 0.06 11.72 26.55
CA GLY A 33 -0.50 10.70 25.64
C GLY A 33 -0.17 10.95 24.17
N GLU A 34 0.70 11.89 23.86
CA GLU A 34 1.06 12.28 22.50
C GLU A 34 2.40 11.67 22.05
N ALA A 35 2.60 11.62 20.73
CA ALA A 35 3.90 11.27 20.17
C ALA A 35 4.90 12.40 20.36
N VAL A 36 6.11 12.06 20.84
CA VAL A 36 7.19 13.03 21.08
C VAL A 36 8.34 12.75 20.12
N ALA A 37 8.80 13.79 19.42
CA ALA A 37 9.93 13.70 18.52
C ALA A 37 11.25 14.08 19.23
N LEU A 38 12.28 13.25 19.03
CA LEU A 38 13.65 13.48 19.44
C LEU A 38 14.52 13.78 18.24
N THR A 39 15.39 14.77 18.35
CA THR A 39 16.39 15.03 17.32
C THR A 39 17.71 15.45 17.94
N CYS A 40 18.81 15.03 17.36
CA CYS A 40 20.16 15.38 17.79
C CYS A 40 21.09 15.60 16.61
N THR A 41 22.30 16.04 16.88
CA THR A 41 23.38 16.03 15.91
C THR A 41 23.74 14.58 15.50
N GLY A 42 24.57 14.44 14.50
CA GLY A 42 24.96 13.13 14.00
C GLY A 42 25.87 12.32 14.94
N ALA A 43 26.27 11.16 14.48
CA ALA A 43 27.27 10.28 15.10
C ALA A 43 26.91 9.77 16.51
N THR A 44 27.83 9.94 17.46
CA THR A 44 27.73 9.37 18.81
C THR A 44 26.60 9.95 19.65
N ALA A 45 26.14 11.17 19.36
CA ALA A 45 24.97 11.79 20.01
C ALA A 45 23.75 10.85 19.97
N SER A 46 23.46 10.28 18.82
CA SER A 46 22.35 9.34 18.66
C SER A 46 22.46 8.05 19.48
N ARG A 47 23.67 7.64 19.86
CA ARG A 47 23.87 6.46 20.71
C ARG A 47 23.43 6.70 22.15
N ASN A 48 23.43 7.94 22.61
CA ASN A 48 22.94 8.31 23.94
C ASN A 48 21.41 8.14 24.08
N TYR A 49 20.66 8.07 22.98
CA TYR A 49 19.23 7.81 23.02
C TYR A 49 18.87 6.37 23.38
N LEU A 50 19.77 5.40 23.18
CA LEU A 50 19.44 3.97 23.23
C LEU A 50 18.77 3.56 24.54
N SER A 51 19.24 4.03 25.69
CA SER A 51 18.66 3.68 26.98
C SER A 51 17.23 4.20 27.14
N GLY A 52 16.97 5.44 26.73
CA GLY A 52 15.61 6.02 26.79
C GLY A 52 14.67 5.40 25.72
N LEU A 53 15.19 5.08 24.54
CA LEU A 53 14.40 4.39 23.52
C LEU A 53 14.07 2.95 23.94
N THR A 54 14.99 2.23 24.60
CA THR A 54 14.69 0.92 25.19
C THR A 54 13.57 1.02 26.24
N GLU A 55 13.63 2.02 27.11
CA GLU A 55 12.54 2.31 28.07
C GLU A 55 11.21 2.54 27.33
N ALA A 56 11.22 3.41 26.30
CA ALA A 56 10.06 3.70 25.49
C ALA A 56 9.50 2.44 24.79
N TYR A 57 10.38 1.53 24.32
CA TYR A 57 9.99 0.29 23.68
C TYR A 57 9.17 -0.62 24.62
N TYR A 58 9.67 -0.87 25.82
CA TYR A 58 9.00 -1.74 26.80
C TYR A 58 7.74 -1.10 27.38
N ARG A 59 7.69 0.22 27.45
CA ARG A 59 6.50 0.98 27.88
C ARG A 59 5.54 1.32 26.73
N LYS A 60 5.91 1.01 25.49
CA LYS A 60 5.10 1.28 24.28
C LYS A 60 4.82 2.77 24.06
N LEU A 61 5.76 3.62 24.41
CA LEU A 61 5.63 5.08 24.24
C LEU A 61 5.93 5.46 22.78
N PRO A 62 5.08 6.27 22.15
CA PRO A 62 5.27 6.70 20.75
C PRO A 62 6.35 7.77 20.62
N ILE A 63 7.61 7.37 20.69
CA ILE A 63 8.77 8.26 20.55
C ILE A 63 9.32 8.17 19.14
N LEU A 64 9.40 9.30 18.44
CA LEU A 64 10.00 9.43 17.13
C LEU A 64 11.45 9.93 17.24
N ALA A 65 12.42 9.06 17.10
CA ALA A 65 13.83 9.43 17.07
C ALA A 65 14.26 9.76 15.61
N ILE A 66 14.64 11.02 15.38
CA ILE A 66 15.15 11.49 14.08
C ILE A 66 16.64 11.76 14.23
N THR A 67 17.46 11.03 13.48
CA THR A 67 18.92 11.22 13.47
C THR A 67 19.41 11.57 12.07
N SER A 68 20.48 12.32 12.00
CA SER A 68 21.12 12.66 10.72
C SER A 68 22.33 11.78 10.48
N THR A 69 22.59 11.42 9.23
CA THR A 69 23.78 10.70 8.79
C THR A 69 24.30 11.29 7.48
N GLN A 70 25.55 10.95 7.16
CA GLN A 70 26.11 11.18 5.82
C GLN A 70 25.81 9.98 4.92
N HIS A 71 26.17 10.08 3.65
CA HIS A 71 25.99 8.99 2.70
C HIS A 71 26.60 7.67 3.23
N VAL A 72 25.84 6.59 3.14
CA VAL A 72 26.19 5.27 3.71
C VAL A 72 27.55 4.74 3.23
N GLY A 73 27.97 5.05 1.99
CA GLY A 73 29.29 4.69 1.48
C GLY A 73 30.48 5.30 2.24
N ARG A 74 30.24 6.25 3.14
CA ARG A 74 31.26 6.83 4.01
C ARG A 74 31.50 6.04 5.30
N ILE A 75 30.62 5.10 5.64
CA ILE A 75 30.78 4.23 6.81
C ILE A 75 32.05 3.40 6.64
N GLY A 76 32.88 3.36 7.67
CA GLY A 76 34.16 2.62 7.66
C GLY A 76 35.31 3.28 6.88
N GLN A 77 35.12 4.47 6.34
CA GLN A 77 36.16 5.17 5.55
C GLN A 77 37.02 6.15 6.38
N ASN A 78 37.09 5.99 7.69
CA ASN A 78 37.83 6.85 8.62
C ASN A 78 37.40 8.34 8.54
N ILE A 79 36.16 8.59 8.22
CA ILE A 79 35.60 9.93 8.20
C ILE A 79 35.00 10.24 9.58
N ALA A 80 35.34 11.40 10.12
CA ALA A 80 34.87 11.82 11.44
C ALA A 80 33.34 11.92 11.49
N GLN A 81 32.77 11.49 12.60
CA GLN A 81 31.32 11.54 12.89
C GLN A 81 30.44 10.72 11.93
N VAL A 82 30.99 9.72 11.28
CA VAL A 82 30.22 8.78 10.47
C VAL A 82 30.24 7.42 11.15
N ILE A 83 29.13 7.04 11.76
CA ILE A 83 28.94 5.75 12.43
C ILE A 83 27.88 4.94 11.72
N ASP A 84 27.96 3.62 11.86
CA ASP A 84 26.94 2.72 11.29
C ASP A 84 25.68 2.70 12.17
N ARG A 85 24.57 3.09 11.58
CA ARG A 85 23.21 3.03 12.14
C ARG A 85 22.22 2.41 11.16
N THR A 86 22.73 1.66 10.20
CA THR A 86 21.88 0.96 9.21
C THR A 86 20.98 -0.07 9.87
N GLU A 87 21.44 -0.63 11.00
CA GLU A 87 20.65 -1.51 11.86
C GLU A 87 20.62 -0.97 13.29
N ILE A 88 19.49 -1.19 13.96
CA ILE A 88 19.28 -0.87 15.36
C ILE A 88 18.85 -2.14 16.10
N GLN A 89 19.11 -2.23 17.40
CA GLN A 89 18.70 -3.38 18.21
C GLN A 89 17.16 -3.54 18.19
N ASN A 90 16.69 -4.76 18.21
CA ASN A 90 15.27 -5.11 18.07
C ASN A 90 14.36 -4.54 19.15
N ASP A 91 14.91 -4.23 20.33
CA ASP A 91 14.19 -3.71 21.50
C ASP A 91 14.47 -2.22 21.77
N VAL A 92 14.95 -1.50 20.76
CA VAL A 92 15.19 -0.05 20.83
C VAL A 92 14.17 0.72 19.98
N ALA A 93 13.72 0.13 18.86
CA ALA A 93 12.67 0.70 18.04
C ALA A 93 11.84 -0.40 17.37
N LYS A 94 10.55 -0.17 17.21
CA LYS A 94 9.64 -1.07 16.46
C LYS A 94 9.99 -1.10 14.97
N LEU A 95 10.39 0.05 14.45
CA LEU A 95 10.82 0.19 13.06
C LEU A 95 11.95 1.23 12.99
N SER A 96 12.99 0.90 12.26
CA SER A 96 14.06 1.83 11.90
C SER A 96 14.14 1.94 10.39
N VAL A 97 14.08 3.16 9.86
CA VAL A 97 14.14 3.41 8.41
C VAL A 97 15.32 4.30 8.07
N GLN A 98 15.96 3.96 6.94
CA GLN A 98 17.05 4.74 6.37
C GLN A 98 16.50 5.55 5.19
N ILE A 99 16.63 6.86 5.24
CA ILE A 99 16.18 7.77 4.18
C ILE A 99 17.41 8.37 3.49
N PRO A 100 17.80 7.85 2.34
CA PRO A 100 18.88 8.42 1.51
C PRO A 100 18.50 9.78 0.92
N ALA A 101 19.44 10.38 0.18
CA ALA A 101 19.13 11.57 -0.60
C ALA A 101 18.19 11.21 -1.77
N ILE A 102 17.22 12.07 -2.07
CA ILE A 102 16.28 11.91 -3.18
C ILE A 102 16.98 12.30 -4.48
N HIS A 103 16.96 11.43 -5.49
CA HIS A 103 17.56 11.66 -6.80
C HIS A 103 16.50 11.73 -7.92
N ASP A 104 15.39 11.03 -7.76
CA ASP A 104 14.33 10.95 -8.76
C ASP A 104 12.94 10.69 -8.11
N ALA A 105 11.92 10.60 -8.95
CA ALA A 105 10.54 10.38 -8.52
C ALA A 105 10.30 8.96 -7.93
N GLU A 106 11.15 7.99 -8.23
CA GLU A 106 11.10 6.66 -7.62
C GLU A 106 11.55 6.71 -6.16
N ASP A 107 12.65 7.41 -5.89
CA ASP A 107 13.15 7.68 -4.54
C ASP A 107 12.11 8.45 -3.72
N GLU A 108 11.54 9.52 -4.28
CA GLU A 108 10.53 10.34 -3.63
C GLU A 108 9.32 9.51 -3.19
N TRP A 109 8.79 8.70 -4.10
CA TRP A 109 7.70 7.78 -3.77
C TRP A 109 8.09 6.75 -2.71
N ALA A 110 9.24 6.09 -2.87
CA ALA A 110 9.69 5.04 -1.97
C ALA A 110 9.91 5.58 -0.55
N TYR A 111 10.53 6.76 -0.42
CA TYR A 111 10.79 7.36 0.89
C TYR A 111 9.52 7.94 1.52
N ASN A 112 8.60 8.48 0.73
CA ASN A 112 7.27 8.85 1.25
C ASN A 112 6.56 7.64 1.85
N VAL A 113 6.58 6.47 1.18
CA VAL A 113 6.01 5.23 1.73
C VAL A 113 6.74 4.78 3.01
N MET A 114 8.08 4.84 3.03
CA MET A 114 8.87 4.45 4.21
C MET A 114 8.59 5.36 5.41
N LEU A 115 8.52 6.67 5.20
CA LEU A 115 8.19 7.65 6.24
C LEU A 115 6.77 7.43 6.79
N ASN A 116 5.78 7.21 5.91
CA ASN A 116 4.43 6.90 6.35
C ASN A 116 4.36 5.59 7.16
N LYS A 117 5.07 4.53 6.75
CA LYS A 117 5.20 3.30 7.54
C LYS A 117 5.76 3.59 8.92
N ALA A 118 6.85 4.35 9.00
CA ALA A 118 7.49 4.71 10.26
C ALA A 118 6.51 5.48 11.18
N MET A 119 5.83 6.48 10.66
CA MET A 119 4.85 7.26 11.42
C MET A 119 3.67 6.42 11.92
N LEU A 120 3.17 5.51 11.08
CA LEU A 120 2.06 4.62 11.46
C LEU A 120 2.45 3.61 12.54
N GLU A 121 3.72 3.21 12.63
CA GLU A 121 4.19 2.27 13.65
C GLU A 121 4.29 2.88 15.06
N LEU A 122 4.30 4.20 15.18
CA LEU A 122 4.26 4.87 16.50
C LEU A 122 3.06 4.44 17.36
N THR A 123 1.92 4.15 16.72
CA THR A 123 0.68 3.78 17.41
C THR A 123 0.17 2.39 17.08
N HIS A 124 0.75 1.72 16.09
CA HIS A 124 0.32 0.40 15.63
C HIS A 124 0.55 -0.68 16.71
N ASN A 125 -0.43 -1.58 16.90
CA ASN A 125 -0.35 -2.71 17.84
C ASN A 125 0.20 -2.33 19.24
N GLY A 126 -0.38 -1.29 19.79
CA GLY A 126 -0.03 -0.77 21.12
C GLY A 126 1.07 0.29 21.12
N GLY A 127 1.62 0.64 19.97
CA GLY A 127 2.60 1.72 19.86
C GLY A 127 4.02 1.34 20.24
N GLY A 128 4.91 2.34 20.17
CA GLY A 128 6.31 2.24 20.57
C GLY A 128 7.22 3.16 19.80
N PRO A 129 8.52 3.23 20.14
CA PRO A 129 9.48 4.10 19.51
C PRO A 129 9.79 3.68 18.06
N VAL A 130 10.05 4.68 17.24
CA VAL A 130 10.43 4.56 15.82
C VAL A 130 11.66 5.38 15.55
N HIS A 131 12.54 4.91 14.70
CA HIS A 131 13.77 5.61 14.34
C HIS A 131 13.79 5.92 12.84
N ILE A 132 14.04 7.19 12.51
CA ILE A 132 14.27 7.67 11.15
C ILE A 132 15.70 8.21 11.06
N ASN A 133 16.52 7.61 10.22
CA ASN A 133 17.88 8.04 9.96
C ASN A 133 17.96 8.74 8.61
N LEU A 134 18.09 10.07 8.63
CA LEU A 134 18.09 10.92 7.44
C LEU A 134 19.51 11.12 6.92
N THR A 135 19.73 10.83 5.65
CA THR A 135 20.94 11.30 4.97
C THR A 135 20.83 12.79 4.71
N THR A 136 21.72 13.56 5.32
CA THR A 136 21.74 15.02 5.22
C THR A 136 22.95 15.48 4.43
N THR A 137 22.78 16.56 3.67
CA THR A 137 23.85 17.27 2.99
C THR A 137 23.98 18.67 3.58
N TYR A 138 25.15 19.29 3.47
CA TYR A 138 25.30 20.67 3.88
C TYR A 138 24.49 21.56 2.95
N SER A 139 23.46 22.21 3.47
CA SER A 139 22.79 23.30 2.76
C SER A 139 23.54 24.62 3.01
N LYS A 140 23.69 25.40 1.96
CA LYS A 140 24.24 26.77 2.06
C LYS A 140 23.18 27.84 2.24
N THR A 141 21.92 27.51 1.96
CA THR A 141 20.79 28.41 2.00
C THR A 141 19.66 27.77 2.82
N TYR A 142 18.98 28.58 3.63
CA TYR A 142 17.81 28.22 4.43
C TYR A 142 16.63 29.11 4.01
N ASP A 143 16.39 29.16 2.71
CA ASP A 143 15.46 30.08 2.05
C ASP A 143 14.11 29.43 1.71
N VAL A 144 13.79 28.29 2.31
CA VAL A 144 12.49 27.63 2.13
C VAL A 144 11.48 28.30 3.04
N GLU A 145 10.60 29.11 2.48
CA GLU A 145 9.56 29.83 3.20
C GLU A 145 8.37 28.91 3.56
N LYS A 146 8.05 27.93 2.73
CA LYS A 146 6.97 26.97 2.96
C LYS A 146 7.42 25.57 2.62
N LEU A 147 7.22 24.62 3.53
CA LEU A 147 7.46 23.21 3.27
C LEU A 147 6.41 22.67 2.27
N PRO A 148 6.79 21.80 1.34
CA PRO A 148 5.83 21.14 0.45
C PRO A 148 4.84 20.29 1.24
N GLU A 149 3.62 20.18 0.72
CA GLU A 149 2.65 19.25 1.26
C GLU A 149 2.96 17.84 0.76
N GLU A 150 3.18 16.93 1.68
CA GLU A 150 3.48 15.53 1.37
C GLU A 150 2.25 14.65 1.57
N ARG A 151 2.21 13.55 0.81
CA ARG A 151 1.14 12.57 0.92
C ARG A 151 1.21 11.87 2.28
N VAL A 152 0.10 11.91 3.02
CA VAL A 152 -0.08 11.21 4.29
C VAL A 152 -0.95 9.97 4.07
N ILE A 153 -0.45 8.82 4.53
CA ILE A 153 -1.21 7.57 4.57
C ILE A 153 -1.78 7.40 5.98
N ARG A 154 -3.08 7.10 6.07
CA ARG A 154 -3.75 6.85 7.34
C ARG A 154 -4.09 5.38 7.51
N ARG A 155 -4.02 4.87 8.73
CA ARG A 155 -4.50 3.53 9.08
C ARG A 155 -5.78 3.64 9.90
N TYR A 156 -6.75 2.80 9.59
CA TYR A 156 -8.02 2.67 10.28
C TYR A 156 -8.22 1.24 10.75
N CYS A 157 -8.65 1.09 11.99
CA CYS A 157 -9.02 -0.19 12.60
C CYS A 157 -10.53 -0.30 12.79
N MET A 158 -11.00 -1.48 13.17
CA MET A 158 -12.39 -1.65 13.57
C MET A 158 -12.69 -0.79 14.81
N GLY A 159 -13.77 -0.02 14.74
CA GLY A 159 -14.18 0.92 15.78
C GLY A 159 -13.78 2.37 15.54
N ASP A 160 -12.87 2.63 14.63
CA ASP A 160 -12.50 4.00 14.26
C ASP A 160 -13.62 4.68 13.47
N THR A 161 -13.60 6.03 13.48
CA THR A 161 -14.43 6.82 12.58
C THR A 161 -13.89 6.73 11.16
N LEU A 162 -14.54 5.92 10.34
CA LEU A 162 -14.10 5.64 8.98
C LEU A 162 -14.44 6.81 8.03
N PRO A 163 -13.53 7.17 7.09
CA PRO A 163 -13.75 8.22 6.10
C PRO A 163 -14.93 7.87 5.17
N GLU A 164 -15.49 8.88 4.52
CA GLU A 164 -16.53 8.66 3.52
C GLU A 164 -15.94 8.17 2.20
N ILE A 165 -16.71 7.34 1.49
CA ILE A 165 -16.38 6.94 0.11
C ILE A 165 -16.44 8.19 -0.78
N PRO A 166 -15.37 8.53 -1.52
CA PRO A 166 -15.38 9.64 -2.46
C PRO A 166 -16.50 9.51 -3.50
N SER A 167 -17.06 10.63 -3.90
CA SER A 167 -18.04 10.64 -5.00
C SER A 167 -17.36 10.27 -6.33
N GLY A 168 -18.10 9.58 -7.21
CA GLY A 168 -17.61 9.24 -8.54
C GLY A 168 -17.49 7.73 -8.78
N LYS A 169 -16.55 7.36 -9.64
CA LYS A 169 -16.31 5.97 -10.05
C LYS A 169 -15.50 5.23 -8.99
N VAL A 170 -16.06 4.13 -8.49
CA VAL A 170 -15.41 3.25 -7.51
C VAL A 170 -15.08 1.91 -8.16
N GLY A 171 -13.85 1.47 -8.00
CA GLY A 171 -13.40 0.15 -8.40
C GLY A 171 -12.81 -0.62 -7.23
N ILE A 172 -12.94 -1.92 -7.25
CA ILE A 172 -12.33 -2.83 -6.30
C ILE A 172 -11.42 -3.74 -7.12
N ILE A 173 -10.12 -3.72 -6.84
CA ILE A 173 -9.21 -4.68 -7.45
C ILE A 173 -8.97 -5.83 -6.49
N VAL A 174 -9.18 -7.03 -6.98
CA VAL A 174 -8.97 -8.26 -6.21
C VAL A 174 -7.74 -8.95 -6.77
N GLY A 175 -6.68 -8.98 -6.00
CA GLY A 175 -5.50 -9.79 -6.30
C GLY A 175 -5.78 -11.29 -6.15
N ALA A 176 -4.73 -12.10 -5.98
CA ALA A 176 -4.92 -13.51 -5.66
C ALA A 176 -5.70 -13.66 -4.35
N HIS A 177 -6.75 -14.48 -4.38
CA HIS A 177 -7.67 -14.61 -3.25
C HIS A 177 -8.07 -16.07 -3.04
N LYS A 178 -8.35 -16.44 -1.81
CA LYS A 178 -8.94 -17.72 -1.46
C LYS A 178 -10.34 -17.83 -2.07
N LYS A 179 -10.90 -19.04 -2.08
CA LYS A 179 -12.30 -19.24 -2.47
C LYS A 179 -13.22 -18.43 -1.55
N TRP A 180 -14.11 -17.66 -2.13
CA TRP A 180 -15.06 -16.81 -1.43
C TRP A 180 -16.16 -17.63 -0.76
N THR A 181 -16.53 -17.25 0.44
CA THR A 181 -17.76 -17.72 1.08
C THR A 181 -18.97 -16.90 0.60
N ASN A 182 -20.16 -17.46 0.68
CA ASN A 182 -21.38 -16.72 0.30
C ASN A 182 -21.53 -15.41 1.10
N ALA A 183 -21.22 -15.42 2.39
CA ALA A 183 -21.28 -14.21 3.22
C ALA A 183 -20.31 -13.11 2.77
N GLN A 184 -19.11 -13.47 2.31
CA GLN A 184 -18.16 -12.51 1.75
C GLN A 184 -18.66 -11.95 0.41
N ILE A 185 -19.22 -12.81 -0.45
CA ILE A 185 -19.83 -12.39 -1.73
C ILE A 185 -21.00 -11.43 -1.47
N ASP A 186 -21.89 -11.77 -0.56
CA ASP A 186 -23.05 -10.94 -0.22
C ASP A 186 -22.63 -9.55 0.29
N ALA A 187 -21.60 -9.48 1.16
CA ALA A 187 -21.06 -8.23 1.67
C ALA A 187 -20.44 -7.37 0.54
N LEU A 188 -19.64 -7.97 -0.33
CA LEU A 188 -19.04 -7.31 -1.47
C LEU A 188 -20.08 -6.80 -2.44
N GLU A 189 -21.09 -7.61 -2.77
CA GLU A 189 -22.16 -7.23 -3.71
C GLU A 189 -23.09 -6.16 -3.15
N ALA A 190 -23.36 -6.19 -1.84
CA ALA A 190 -24.09 -5.13 -1.15
C ALA A 190 -23.34 -3.78 -1.26
N PHE A 191 -22.03 -3.80 -1.05
CA PHE A 191 -21.18 -2.63 -1.26
C PHE A 191 -21.20 -2.14 -2.71
N CYS A 192 -21.05 -3.04 -3.67
CA CYS A 192 -21.09 -2.69 -5.09
C CYS A 192 -22.42 -2.05 -5.48
N ALA A 193 -23.54 -2.58 -4.99
CA ALA A 193 -24.86 -2.01 -5.21
C ALA A 193 -25.04 -0.61 -4.60
N ALA A 194 -24.48 -0.41 -3.40
CA ALA A 194 -24.57 0.86 -2.68
C ALA A 194 -23.76 1.98 -3.36
N TYR A 195 -22.59 1.64 -3.90
CA TYR A 195 -21.62 2.62 -4.42
C TYR A 195 -21.45 2.59 -5.95
N GLY A 196 -22.15 1.73 -6.67
CA GLY A 196 -21.98 1.55 -8.13
C GLY A 196 -20.58 1.05 -8.48
N ALA A 197 -19.98 0.23 -7.60
CA ALA A 197 -18.62 -0.22 -7.75
C ALA A 197 -18.48 -1.38 -8.73
N VAL A 198 -17.30 -1.50 -9.33
CA VAL A 198 -16.90 -2.58 -10.24
C VAL A 198 -15.81 -3.40 -9.57
N VAL A 199 -15.88 -4.73 -9.67
CA VAL A 199 -14.86 -5.63 -9.15
C VAL A 199 -13.94 -6.08 -10.28
N PHE A 200 -12.70 -5.64 -10.26
CA PHE A 200 -11.68 -6.01 -11.23
C PHE A 200 -10.98 -7.27 -10.78
N CYS A 201 -11.09 -8.31 -11.59
CA CYS A 201 -10.59 -9.64 -11.29
C CYS A 201 -9.57 -10.11 -12.31
N ASP A 202 -8.67 -10.95 -11.86
CA ASP A 202 -8.04 -11.96 -12.70
C ASP A 202 -8.59 -13.34 -12.33
N HIS A 203 -8.10 -14.41 -12.97
CA HIS A 203 -8.60 -15.73 -12.65
C HIS A 203 -8.26 -16.18 -11.22
N THR A 204 -7.17 -15.68 -10.63
CA THR A 204 -6.76 -16.02 -9.26
C THR A 204 -7.52 -15.22 -8.17
N SER A 205 -8.33 -14.26 -8.57
CA SER A 205 -9.22 -13.52 -7.66
C SER A 205 -10.35 -14.37 -7.11
N ASN A 206 -10.70 -15.47 -7.80
CA ASN A 206 -11.73 -16.45 -7.42
C ASN A 206 -13.12 -15.83 -7.14
N TYR A 207 -13.38 -14.60 -7.56
CA TYR A 207 -14.68 -13.97 -7.51
C TYR A 207 -15.38 -14.07 -8.87
N LEU A 208 -16.52 -14.75 -8.92
CA LEU A 208 -17.30 -14.99 -10.13
C LEU A 208 -18.69 -14.35 -10.07
N GLY A 209 -18.85 -13.35 -9.19
CA GLY A 209 -20.13 -12.71 -8.95
C GLY A 209 -20.51 -11.67 -10.00
N LYS A 210 -21.70 -11.07 -9.80
CA LYS A 210 -22.36 -10.15 -10.74
C LYS A 210 -21.50 -8.95 -11.17
N TYR A 211 -20.67 -8.43 -10.26
CA TYR A 211 -19.89 -7.20 -10.47
C TYR A 211 -18.49 -7.45 -11.01
N ALA A 212 -18.15 -8.70 -11.31
CA ALA A 212 -16.84 -9.08 -11.87
C ALA A 212 -16.64 -8.50 -13.27
N VAL A 213 -15.43 -8.01 -13.51
CA VAL A 213 -14.89 -7.62 -14.81
C VAL A 213 -13.46 -8.13 -14.89
N HIS A 214 -13.08 -8.75 -16.01
CA HIS A 214 -11.72 -9.19 -16.31
C HIS A 214 -11.03 -8.17 -17.24
N PRO A 215 -10.36 -7.14 -16.71
CA PRO A 215 -9.89 -6.00 -17.48
C PRO A 215 -8.55 -6.24 -18.18
N SER A 216 -7.88 -7.38 -17.95
CA SER A 216 -6.50 -7.63 -18.36
C SER A 216 -6.26 -7.41 -19.86
N LEU A 217 -7.18 -7.84 -20.71
CA LEU A 217 -7.05 -7.62 -22.16
C LEU A 217 -7.07 -6.13 -22.52
N VAL A 218 -7.99 -5.35 -21.93
CA VAL A 218 -8.11 -3.89 -22.12
C VAL A 218 -6.88 -3.18 -21.55
N CYS A 219 -6.44 -3.58 -20.37
CA CYS A 219 -5.31 -2.97 -19.68
C CYS A 219 -3.97 -3.24 -20.37
N SER A 220 -3.85 -4.34 -21.10
CA SER A 220 -2.63 -4.72 -21.82
C SER A 220 -2.44 -4.01 -23.16
N GLN A 221 -3.43 -3.24 -23.64
CA GLN A 221 -3.32 -2.52 -24.92
C GLN A 221 -2.37 -1.32 -24.77
N LYS A 222 -1.21 -1.37 -25.44
CA LYS A 222 -0.19 -0.31 -25.36
C LYS A 222 -0.57 0.96 -26.13
N GLN A 223 -1.29 0.81 -27.25
CA GLN A 223 -1.67 1.91 -28.15
C GLN A 223 -3.06 2.46 -27.89
N TYR A 224 -3.80 1.88 -26.95
CA TYR A 224 -5.15 2.30 -26.61
C TYR A 224 -5.28 2.47 -25.10
N ASN A 225 -5.58 3.70 -24.71
CA ASN A 225 -5.87 4.02 -23.32
C ASN A 225 -7.38 4.18 -23.12
N SER A 226 -8.03 3.14 -22.60
CA SER A 226 -9.46 3.17 -22.35
C SER A 226 -9.82 4.23 -21.31
N PRO A 227 -10.85 5.07 -21.54
CA PRO A 227 -11.34 6.03 -20.57
C PRO A 227 -11.95 5.36 -19.32
N CYS A 228 -12.29 4.08 -19.40
CA CYS A 228 -12.77 3.30 -18.27
C CYS A 228 -11.72 3.10 -17.17
N LYS A 229 -10.43 3.19 -17.50
CA LYS A 229 -9.32 3.09 -16.53
C LYS A 229 -9.28 4.26 -15.53
N GLN A 230 -9.90 5.39 -15.86
CA GLN A 230 -9.97 6.55 -14.97
C GLN A 230 -11.06 6.34 -13.92
N LEU A 231 -10.69 6.38 -12.64
CA LEU A 231 -11.63 6.25 -11.54
C LEU A 231 -11.22 7.12 -10.34
N ASP A 232 -12.18 7.41 -9.48
CA ASP A 232 -11.97 8.30 -8.36
C ASP A 232 -11.38 7.55 -7.16
N LEU A 233 -11.88 6.34 -6.87
CA LEU A 233 -11.38 5.48 -5.81
C LEU A 233 -11.13 4.07 -6.33
N LEU A 234 -9.94 3.53 -6.03
CA LEU A 234 -9.62 2.12 -6.16
C LEU A 234 -9.43 1.51 -4.78
N ILE A 235 -10.22 0.50 -4.45
CA ILE A 235 -10.04 -0.33 -3.25
C ILE A 235 -9.23 -1.56 -3.67
N ASP A 236 -8.10 -1.76 -3.02
CA ASP A 236 -7.15 -2.84 -3.31
C ASP A 236 -7.23 -3.91 -2.20
N ILE A 237 -7.58 -5.13 -2.57
CA ILE A 237 -7.72 -6.29 -1.69
C ILE A 237 -7.02 -7.53 -2.26
N GLY A 238 -6.85 -8.54 -1.43
CA GLY A 238 -6.19 -9.79 -1.81
C GLY A 238 -4.66 -9.65 -1.89
N ASP A 239 -4.01 -10.67 -2.46
CA ASP A 239 -2.55 -10.78 -2.52
C ASP A 239 -2.00 -10.49 -3.92
N ILE A 240 -0.72 -10.80 -4.13
CA ILE A 240 -0.02 -10.51 -5.39
C ILE A 240 -0.69 -11.22 -6.56
N THR A 241 -1.01 -10.47 -7.60
CA THR A 241 -1.44 -11.01 -8.90
C THR A 241 -0.39 -10.78 -9.97
N GLY A 242 -0.28 -11.72 -10.91
CA GLY A 242 0.53 -11.58 -12.12
C GLY A 242 -0.19 -10.90 -13.30
N ALA A 243 -1.44 -10.51 -13.12
CA ALA A 243 -2.24 -9.90 -14.18
C ALA A 243 -1.86 -8.41 -14.40
N ALA A 244 -1.95 -7.98 -15.65
CA ALA A 244 -1.80 -6.57 -16.00
C ALA A 244 -3.13 -5.84 -15.75
N MET A 245 -3.21 -5.09 -14.66
CA MET A 245 -4.38 -4.28 -14.30
C MET A 245 -3.99 -2.80 -14.10
N ALA A 246 -3.51 -2.17 -15.19
CA ALA A 246 -3.08 -0.78 -15.19
C ALA A 246 -4.29 0.16 -15.11
N MET A 247 -4.71 0.52 -13.89
CA MET A 247 -5.75 1.49 -13.60
C MET A 247 -5.13 2.86 -13.26
N HIS A 248 -5.90 3.92 -13.43
CA HIS A 248 -5.50 5.30 -13.13
C HIS A 248 -6.42 5.93 -12.06
N PRO A 249 -6.33 5.46 -10.81
CA PRO A 249 -7.13 6.01 -9.71
C PRO A 249 -6.62 7.40 -9.29
N LYS A 250 -7.54 8.23 -8.78
CA LYS A 250 -7.16 9.46 -8.07
C LYS A 250 -6.62 9.14 -6.67
N THR A 251 -7.23 8.16 -6.00
CA THR A 251 -6.80 7.69 -4.68
C THR A 251 -6.99 6.18 -4.56
N VAL A 252 -6.19 5.55 -3.71
CA VAL A 252 -6.21 4.12 -3.43
C VAL A 252 -6.43 3.90 -1.94
N TRP A 253 -7.29 2.94 -1.63
CA TRP A 253 -7.49 2.41 -0.29
C TRP A 253 -7.10 0.93 -0.27
N ARG A 254 -6.29 0.54 0.69
CA ARG A 254 -5.92 -0.87 0.90
C ARG A 254 -6.73 -1.43 2.06
N VAL A 255 -7.38 -2.58 1.86
CA VAL A 255 -8.07 -3.31 2.93
C VAL A 255 -7.38 -4.66 3.13
N ASN A 256 -6.83 -4.87 4.31
CA ASN A 256 -6.14 -6.11 4.64
C ASN A 256 -6.03 -6.28 6.17
N PRO A 257 -6.27 -7.49 6.73
CA PRO A 257 -6.17 -7.73 8.17
C PRO A 257 -4.79 -7.43 8.78
N ASP A 258 -3.72 -7.51 8.00
CA ASP A 258 -2.35 -7.22 8.48
C ASP A 258 -2.07 -5.72 8.66
N GLY A 259 -2.89 -4.82 8.06
CA GLY A 259 -2.71 -3.38 8.14
C GLY A 259 -1.43 -2.85 7.49
N GLU A 260 -0.78 -3.65 6.64
CA GLU A 260 0.47 -3.27 5.99
C GLU A 260 0.28 -2.25 4.86
N VAL A 261 1.19 -1.31 4.79
CA VAL A 261 1.23 -0.30 3.72
C VAL A 261 1.81 -0.92 2.46
N ARG A 262 0.98 -1.06 1.43
CA ARG A 262 1.37 -1.52 0.08
C ARG A 262 0.80 -0.56 -0.95
N ASP A 263 1.66 0.12 -1.70
CA ASP A 263 1.27 1.23 -2.59
C ASP A 263 1.58 0.93 -4.05
N THR A 264 1.01 -0.13 -4.58
CA THR A 264 1.20 -0.59 -5.97
C THR A 264 0.87 0.47 -7.01
N TYR A 265 -0.11 1.32 -6.73
CA TYR A 265 -0.59 2.36 -7.65
C TYR A 265 -0.02 3.75 -7.38
N ARG A 266 0.87 3.91 -6.40
CA ARG A 266 1.49 5.19 -6.00
C ARG A 266 0.48 6.28 -5.60
N LYS A 267 -0.70 5.87 -5.13
CA LYS A 267 -1.83 6.73 -4.78
C LYS A 267 -2.52 6.31 -3.48
N LEU A 268 -1.87 5.45 -2.69
CA LEU A 268 -2.40 4.99 -1.42
C LEU A 268 -2.59 6.16 -0.46
N SER A 269 -3.79 6.29 0.09
CA SER A 269 -4.14 7.30 1.10
C SER A 269 -4.59 6.66 2.41
N ASN A 270 -5.26 5.52 2.35
CA ASN A 270 -5.81 4.86 3.53
C ASN A 270 -5.54 3.35 3.52
N VAL A 271 -5.20 2.83 4.70
CA VAL A 271 -5.08 1.40 4.99
C VAL A 271 -6.15 1.05 6.00
N PHE A 272 -6.94 0.02 5.73
CA PHE A 272 -7.96 -0.49 6.65
C PHE A 272 -7.50 -1.84 7.19
N GLN A 273 -7.09 -1.85 8.44
CA GLN A 273 -6.67 -3.06 9.15
C GLN A 273 -7.89 -3.80 9.68
N MET A 274 -8.56 -4.50 8.78
CA MET A 274 -9.76 -5.29 9.09
C MET A 274 -10.01 -6.33 7.99
N GLU A 275 -10.87 -7.30 8.30
CA GLU A 275 -11.37 -8.25 7.32
C GLU A 275 -12.15 -7.53 6.21
N GLU A 276 -11.97 -7.98 4.96
CA GLU A 276 -12.61 -7.39 3.78
C GLU A 276 -14.14 -7.40 3.91
N SER A 277 -14.72 -8.51 4.39
CA SER A 277 -16.16 -8.62 4.59
C SER A 277 -16.69 -7.64 5.63
N ALA A 278 -15.93 -7.35 6.68
CA ALA A 278 -16.27 -6.34 7.67
C ALA A 278 -16.26 -4.93 7.06
N PHE A 279 -15.23 -4.60 6.29
CA PHE A 279 -15.13 -3.35 5.55
C PHE A 279 -16.36 -3.14 4.66
N PHE A 280 -16.67 -4.10 3.79
CA PHE A 280 -17.79 -3.99 2.87
C PHE A 280 -19.14 -3.90 3.59
N THR A 281 -19.34 -4.67 4.65
CA THR A 281 -20.57 -4.63 5.45
C THR A 281 -20.79 -3.27 6.11
N VAL A 282 -19.75 -2.71 6.75
CA VAL A 282 -19.82 -1.41 7.42
C VAL A 282 -20.13 -0.30 6.42
N TYR A 283 -19.50 -0.30 5.26
CA TYR A 283 -19.75 0.73 4.26
C TYR A 283 -21.10 0.56 3.57
N ALA A 284 -21.52 -0.66 3.25
CA ALA A 284 -22.84 -0.90 2.68
C ALA A 284 -23.98 -0.41 3.61
N ALA A 285 -23.78 -0.53 4.92
CA ALA A 285 -24.76 -0.07 5.92
C ALA A 285 -24.85 1.46 6.05
N LYS A 286 -23.85 2.23 5.56
CA LYS A 286 -23.85 3.70 5.64
C LYS A 286 -24.85 4.36 4.69
N THR A 287 -25.37 3.64 3.70
CA THR A 287 -26.34 4.19 2.74
C THR A 287 -27.39 3.16 2.34
N SER A 288 -28.63 3.58 2.27
CA SER A 288 -29.74 2.80 1.70
C SER A 288 -29.93 3.06 0.19
N ALA A 289 -29.28 4.09 -0.34
CA ALA A 289 -29.35 4.41 -1.77
C ALA A 289 -28.54 3.41 -2.58
N LYS A 290 -29.11 2.93 -3.68
CA LYS A 290 -28.38 2.16 -4.69
C LYS A 290 -27.97 3.10 -5.81
N ARG A 291 -26.70 3.05 -6.19
CA ARG A 291 -26.19 3.75 -7.37
C ARG A 291 -26.47 2.92 -8.62
N ASP A 292 -26.48 3.58 -9.77
CA ASP A 292 -26.62 2.91 -11.05
C ASP A 292 -25.38 2.03 -11.37
N GLU A 293 -25.54 1.11 -12.31
CA GLU A 293 -24.48 0.21 -12.77
C GLU A 293 -23.79 0.75 -14.05
N SER A 294 -23.86 2.05 -14.30
CA SER A 294 -23.32 2.65 -15.53
C SER A 294 -21.83 2.37 -15.72
N TYR A 295 -21.04 2.43 -14.65
CA TYR A 295 -19.61 2.17 -14.71
C TYR A 295 -19.31 0.69 -14.97
N LEU A 296 -20.06 -0.23 -14.35
CA LEU A 296 -19.99 -1.67 -14.63
C LEU A 296 -20.33 -1.98 -16.10
N ASN A 297 -21.43 -1.39 -16.58
CA ASN A 297 -21.87 -1.60 -17.97
C ASN A 297 -20.86 -1.03 -18.97
N ALA A 298 -20.28 0.12 -18.69
CA ALA A 298 -19.21 0.70 -19.51
C ALA A 298 -18.00 -0.24 -19.61
N TRP A 299 -17.55 -0.83 -18.50
CA TRP A 299 -16.46 -1.78 -18.51
C TRP A 299 -16.80 -3.07 -19.27
N LYS A 300 -17.97 -3.65 -19.04
CA LYS A 300 -18.41 -4.85 -19.79
C LYS A 300 -18.47 -4.59 -21.29
N ALA A 301 -19.00 -3.44 -21.70
CA ALA A 301 -19.02 -3.04 -23.11
C ALA A 301 -17.61 -2.84 -23.68
N GLU A 302 -16.70 -2.25 -22.90
CA GLU A 302 -15.32 -2.03 -23.32
C GLU A 302 -14.53 -3.34 -23.46
N CYS A 303 -14.68 -4.28 -22.51
CA CYS A 303 -14.07 -5.60 -22.59
C CYS A 303 -14.58 -6.35 -23.84
N LYS A 304 -15.89 -6.34 -24.10
CA LYS A 304 -16.49 -6.96 -25.28
C LYS A 304 -15.94 -6.35 -26.58
N LYS A 305 -15.94 -5.01 -26.67
CA LYS A 305 -15.41 -4.27 -27.85
C LYS A 305 -13.95 -4.62 -28.17
N ILE A 306 -13.11 -4.80 -27.16
CA ILE A 306 -11.70 -5.17 -27.39
C ILE A 306 -11.56 -6.65 -27.71
N ALA A 307 -12.34 -7.52 -27.06
CA ALA A 307 -12.33 -8.95 -27.34
C ALA A 307 -12.75 -9.27 -28.80
N GLU A 308 -13.73 -8.53 -29.35
CA GLU A 308 -14.17 -8.68 -30.74
C GLU A 308 -13.07 -8.31 -31.77
N LYS A 309 -12.01 -7.61 -31.36
CA LYS A 309 -10.89 -7.24 -32.22
C LYS A 309 -9.73 -8.22 -32.18
N ILE A 310 -9.82 -9.29 -31.40
CA ILE A 310 -8.77 -10.32 -31.36
C ILE A 310 -8.69 -11.01 -32.71
N PRO A 311 -7.55 -10.94 -33.40
CA PRO A 311 -7.39 -11.61 -34.71
C PRO A 311 -7.36 -13.15 -34.57
N GLU A 312 -7.26 -13.83 -35.68
CA GLU A 312 -6.88 -15.25 -35.67
C GLU A 312 -5.47 -15.37 -35.06
N LEU A 313 -5.34 -16.23 -34.04
CA LEU A 313 -4.10 -16.39 -33.31
C LEU A 313 -3.31 -17.56 -33.84
N PRO A 314 -1.99 -17.43 -34.07
CA PRO A 314 -1.12 -18.58 -34.32
C PRO A 314 -1.01 -19.44 -33.05
N LEU A 315 -0.52 -20.67 -33.20
CA LEU A 315 -0.24 -21.56 -32.07
C LEU A 315 0.68 -20.86 -31.07
N SER A 316 0.14 -20.55 -29.91
CA SER A 316 0.79 -19.75 -28.84
C SER A 316 0.06 -19.96 -27.51
N ASN A 317 0.64 -19.51 -26.40
CA ASN A 317 -0.05 -19.56 -25.10
C ASN A 317 -1.42 -18.87 -25.14
N ALA A 318 -1.54 -17.76 -25.85
CA ALA A 318 -2.83 -17.06 -26.02
C ALA A 318 -3.82 -17.88 -26.85
N TRP A 319 -3.36 -18.58 -27.90
CA TRP A 319 -4.19 -19.49 -28.69
C TRP A 319 -4.67 -20.67 -27.86
N VAL A 320 -3.78 -21.29 -27.07
CA VAL A 320 -4.14 -22.37 -26.14
C VAL A 320 -5.20 -21.89 -25.16
N ALA A 321 -4.97 -20.77 -24.51
CA ALA A 321 -5.91 -20.19 -23.55
C ALA A 321 -7.28 -19.91 -24.19
N LYS A 322 -7.31 -19.29 -25.39
CA LYS A 322 -8.55 -18.99 -26.12
C LYS A 322 -9.32 -20.26 -26.46
N THR A 323 -8.62 -21.30 -26.92
CA THR A 323 -9.26 -22.54 -27.41
C THR A 323 -9.73 -23.41 -26.26
N THR A 324 -8.98 -23.47 -25.16
CA THR A 324 -9.26 -24.40 -24.06
C THR A 324 -10.14 -23.80 -22.96
N SER A 325 -10.20 -22.47 -22.82
CA SER A 325 -11.01 -21.81 -21.77
C SER A 325 -12.50 -22.21 -21.84
N ALA A 326 -13.05 -22.36 -23.04
CA ALA A 326 -14.44 -22.77 -23.26
C ALA A 326 -14.68 -24.30 -23.06
N LEU A 327 -13.62 -25.09 -22.96
CA LEU A 327 -13.68 -26.54 -22.83
C LEU A 327 -13.51 -27.04 -21.40
N LEU A 328 -13.24 -26.14 -20.47
CA LEU A 328 -13.00 -26.51 -19.07
C LEU A 328 -14.27 -27.10 -18.44
N PRO A 329 -14.14 -28.20 -17.68
CA PRO A 329 -15.25 -28.75 -16.94
C PRO A 329 -15.67 -27.79 -15.81
N LYS A 330 -16.93 -27.92 -15.38
CA LYS A 330 -17.43 -27.23 -14.19
C LYS A 330 -16.58 -27.62 -12.97
N ASP A 331 -16.33 -26.65 -12.11
CA ASP A 331 -15.58 -26.81 -10.87
C ASP A 331 -14.10 -27.25 -11.07
N ALA A 332 -13.53 -26.95 -12.25
CA ALA A 332 -12.12 -27.17 -12.52
C ALA A 332 -11.22 -26.43 -11.51
N VAL A 333 -10.12 -27.05 -11.12
CA VAL A 333 -9.06 -26.41 -10.33
C VAL A 333 -7.88 -26.14 -11.25
N LEU A 334 -7.53 -24.87 -11.37
CA LEU A 334 -6.51 -24.40 -12.31
C LEU A 334 -5.28 -23.92 -11.56
N HIS A 335 -4.11 -24.35 -11.98
CA HIS A 335 -2.84 -23.84 -11.49
C HIS A 335 -2.08 -23.18 -12.64
N PHE A 336 -1.90 -21.88 -12.55
CA PHE A 336 -1.19 -21.10 -13.56
C PHE A 336 0.26 -20.86 -13.15
N GLY A 337 1.19 -21.02 -14.08
CA GLY A 337 2.49 -20.39 -13.95
C GLY A 337 2.33 -18.86 -14.02
N ILE A 338 2.99 -18.15 -13.10
CA ILE A 338 3.03 -16.68 -13.16
C ILE A 338 3.63 -16.24 -14.50
N LEU A 339 3.34 -15.01 -14.94
CA LEU A 339 3.75 -14.41 -16.20
C LEU A 339 2.97 -14.96 -17.41
N ASN A 340 3.62 -15.72 -18.31
CA ASN A 340 3.05 -16.02 -19.62
C ASN A 340 1.75 -16.82 -19.56
N SER A 341 1.68 -17.88 -18.74
CA SER A 341 0.47 -18.69 -18.62
C SER A 341 -0.67 -17.86 -18.04
N LEU A 342 -0.51 -17.30 -16.85
CA LEU A 342 -1.55 -16.51 -16.20
C LEU A 342 -1.99 -15.31 -17.05
N ARG A 343 -1.03 -14.58 -17.64
CA ARG A 343 -1.32 -13.41 -18.49
C ARG A 343 -2.11 -13.76 -19.73
N SER A 344 -1.77 -14.88 -20.40
CA SER A 344 -2.49 -15.33 -21.58
C SER A 344 -3.91 -15.79 -21.27
N TRP A 345 -4.09 -16.50 -20.17
CA TRP A 345 -5.41 -16.96 -19.74
C TRP A 345 -6.30 -15.78 -19.30
N ASN A 346 -5.76 -14.77 -18.65
CA ASN A 346 -6.52 -13.58 -18.24
C ASN A 346 -7.05 -12.72 -19.40
N PHE A 347 -6.71 -13.03 -20.64
CA PHE A 347 -7.31 -12.39 -21.81
C PHE A 347 -8.65 -12.99 -22.22
N PHE A 348 -9.00 -14.16 -21.69
CA PHE A 348 -10.20 -14.90 -22.08
C PHE A 348 -11.01 -15.28 -20.85
N GLU A 349 -12.33 -15.11 -20.96
CA GLU A 349 -13.24 -15.55 -19.90
C GLU A 349 -13.39 -17.06 -19.88
N ILE A 350 -13.57 -17.62 -18.69
CA ILE A 350 -13.88 -19.03 -18.49
C ILE A 350 -15.39 -19.12 -18.23
N GLY A 351 -16.11 -19.80 -19.12
CA GLY A 351 -17.56 -19.85 -19.11
C GLY A 351 -18.19 -20.74 -18.02
N THR A 352 -17.40 -21.44 -17.24
CA THR A 352 -17.86 -22.35 -16.17
C THR A 352 -17.26 -21.95 -14.81
N PRO A 353 -17.91 -22.27 -13.68
CA PRO A 353 -17.31 -22.09 -12.38
C PRO A 353 -15.99 -22.84 -12.23
N TYR A 354 -15.00 -22.17 -11.64
CA TYR A 354 -13.65 -22.72 -11.43
C TYR A 354 -13.05 -22.17 -10.12
N THR A 355 -11.90 -22.71 -9.73
CA THR A 355 -11.02 -22.15 -8.72
C THR A 355 -9.61 -22.08 -9.32
N ALA A 356 -8.93 -20.95 -9.16
CA ALA A 356 -7.62 -20.79 -9.77
C ALA A 356 -6.58 -20.28 -8.76
N PHE A 357 -5.35 -20.73 -8.97
CA PHE A 357 -4.17 -20.37 -8.20
C PHE A 357 -3.00 -20.06 -9.14
N SER A 358 -2.07 -19.28 -8.65
CA SER A 358 -0.81 -19.01 -9.33
C SER A 358 0.34 -19.08 -8.33
N ASN A 359 1.52 -19.50 -8.77
CA ASN A 359 2.72 -19.33 -7.98
C ASN A 359 3.10 -17.85 -7.94
N THR A 360 3.48 -17.33 -6.77
CA THR A 360 3.94 -15.95 -6.60
C THR A 360 5.43 -15.79 -6.90
N CYS A 361 6.19 -16.87 -6.80
CA CYS A 361 7.60 -16.92 -7.15
C CYS A 361 7.80 -17.61 -8.50
N LEU A 362 8.65 -17.02 -9.34
CA LEU A 362 9.01 -17.62 -10.61
C LEU A 362 9.81 -18.91 -10.36
N LEU A 363 9.28 -20.05 -10.82
CA LEU A 363 10.00 -21.31 -10.83
C LEU A 363 10.67 -21.51 -12.19
N TYR A 364 11.84 -22.13 -12.19
CA TYR A 364 12.60 -22.40 -13.42
C TYR A 364 11.79 -23.08 -14.53
N THR A 365 10.80 -23.90 -14.14
CA THR A 365 9.91 -24.62 -15.05
C THR A 365 8.62 -23.86 -15.40
N SER A 366 8.35 -22.71 -14.81
CA SER A 366 7.11 -21.95 -15.05
C SER A 366 7.18 -21.02 -16.27
N ASP A 367 8.35 -20.88 -16.88
CA ASP A 367 8.59 -20.12 -18.12
C ASP A 367 8.56 -20.97 -19.39
N ALA A 368 8.34 -22.26 -19.28
CA ALA A 368 8.30 -23.19 -20.40
C ALA A 368 6.98 -23.12 -21.17
#